data_4ecb0a7663089b4c4a30f698248f1249
#
_entry.id   4ecb0a7663089b4c4a30f698248f1249
#
_cell.length_a   1.000
_cell.length_b   1.000
_cell.length_c   1.000
_cell.angle_alpha   90.00
_cell.angle_beta   90.00
_cell.angle_gamma   90.00
#
_symmetry.space_group_name_H-M   'P 1'
#
loop_
_entity.id
_entity.type
_entity.pdbx_description
1 polymer ?
#
loop_
_entity_poly.entity_id
_entity_poly.type
_entity_poly.pdbx_seq_one_letter_code
_entity_poly.pdbx_strand_id
1 'polypeptide(L)'
;MAMANVVPPDQLVKQITQETYVYVNQDAALQKGDTSKLIEWAEKSVISNFDFNRMTRLAVGKDWRQATPEQKKALVQEFRVLLVRTFANAFIGITKNQTMEYLPFKMNGDEHDVVVKTLILNPGRKPVDVNFSLEKSTESWKVYDVVLAGVSLITNYRESFTQEIRANGIDGLIKTLSDKNRQAAEKAKAG
;
A
#
# COMPACT_ATOMS: atom_id res chain seq x y z
N MET A 1 -2.75 26.93 21.80
CA MET A 1 -3.18 25.88 20.83
C MET A 1 -2.13 24.76 20.92
N ALA A 2 -2.53 23.60 21.41
CA ALA A 2 -1.65 22.44 21.42
C ALA A 2 -1.42 22.03 19.96
N MET A 3 -0.18 22.15 19.47
CA MET A 3 0.20 21.49 18.23
C MET A 3 -0.03 19.99 18.45
N ALA A 4 -0.96 19.42 17.70
CA ALA A 4 -1.11 17.98 17.68
C ALA A 4 0.27 17.39 17.35
N ASN A 5 0.78 16.58 18.25
CA ASN A 5 2.11 15.97 18.09
C ASN A 5 2.00 15.00 16.90
N VAL A 6 2.43 15.46 15.72
CA VAL A 6 2.44 14.64 14.50
C VAL A 6 3.36 13.46 14.74
N VAL A 7 2.83 12.25 14.64
CA VAL A 7 3.61 11.02 14.79
C VAL A 7 4.74 11.03 13.76
N PRO A 8 6.01 10.87 14.15
CA PRO A 8 7.14 10.82 13.23
C PRO A 8 6.97 9.70 12.18
N PRO A 9 7.51 9.87 10.96
CA PRO A 9 7.27 8.91 9.86
C PRO A 9 7.80 7.50 10.15
N ASP A 10 8.93 7.37 10.83
CA ASP A 10 9.49 6.08 11.26
C ASP A 10 8.61 5.39 12.31
N GLN A 11 8.08 6.17 13.25
CA GLN A 11 7.13 5.67 14.26
C GLN A 11 5.82 5.22 13.61
N LEU A 12 5.32 5.98 12.63
CA LEU A 12 4.12 5.63 11.88
C LEU A 12 4.30 4.30 11.13
N VAL A 13 5.42 4.13 10.42
CA VAL A 13 5.73 2.87 9.72
C VAL A 13 5.83 1.72 10.70
N LYS A 14 6.50 1.92 11.84
CA LYS A 14 6.61 0.91 12.89
C LYS A 14 5.24 0.51 13.44
N GLN A 15 4.38 1.47 13.73
CA GLN A 15 3.03 1.22 14.22
C GLN A 15 2.22 0.41 13.20
N ILE A 16 2.13 0.84 11.94
CA ILE A 16 1.37 0.16 10.89
C ILE A 16 1.83 -1.28 10.71
N THR A 17 3.13 -1.49 10.63
CA THR A 17 3.69 -2.84 10.38
C THR A 17 3.54 -3.76 11.58
N GLN A 18 3.75 -3.27 12.80
CA GLN A 18 3.58 -4.06 14.03
C GLN A 18 2.12 -4.43 14.28
N GLU A 19 1.19 -3.48 14.14
CA GLU A 19 -0.25 -3.75 14.29
C GLU A 19 -0.72 -4.78 13.27
N THR A 20 -0.28 -4.66 12.01
CA THR A 20 -0.61 -5.64 10.97
C THR A 20 -0.03 -7.01 11.29
N TYR A 21 1.22 -7.08 11.71
CA TYR A 21 1.88 -8.33 12.09
C TYR A 21 1.16 -9.03 13.26
N VAL A 22 0.84 -8.28 14.30
CA VAL A 22 0.10 -8.81 15.45
C VAL A 22 -1.27 -9.34 15.03
N TYR A 23 -2.01 -8.58 14.24
CA TYR A 23 -3.32 -8.99 13.76
C TYR A 23 -3.27 -10.27 12.93
N VAL A 24 -2.35 -10.37 11.97
CA VAL A 24 -2.19 -11.56 11.11
C VAL A 24 -1.82 -12.81 11.93
N ASN A 25 -1.01 -12.65 12.98
CA ASN A 25 -0.57 -13.79 13.78
C ASN A 25 -1.55 -14.24 14.88
N GLN A 26 -2.58 -13.45 15.16
CA GLN A 26 -3.61 -13.79 16.16
C GLN A 26 -4.76 -14.62 15.58
N ASP A 27 -5.01 -14.57 14.28
CA ASP A 27 -6.16 -15.25 13.65
C ASP A 27 -5.71 -16.43 12.79
N ALA A 28 -6.15 -17.63 13.19
CA ALA A 28 -5.83 -18.87 12.46
C ALA A 28 -6.44 -18.94 11.06
N ALA A 29 -7.55 -18.24 10.79
CA ALA A 29 -8.15 -18.16 9.47
C ALA A 29 -7.29 -17.32 8.51
N LEU A 30 -6.67 -16.24 9.00
CA LEU A 30 -5.72 -15.45 8.24
C LEU A 30 -4.48 -16.25 7.85
N GLN A 31 -4.00 -17.11 8.75
CA GLN A 31 -2.86 -18.00 8.47
C GLN A 31 -3.18 -19.06 7.41
N LYS A 32 -4.46 -19.37 7.19
CA LYS A 32 -4.95 -20.29 6.14
C LYS A 32 -5.22 -19.60 4.80
N GLY A 33 -4.99 -18.28 4.71
CA GLY A 33 -5.12 -17.51 3.47
C GLY A 33 -6.45 -16.78 3.28
N ASP A 34 -7.30 -16.69 4.31
CA ASP A 34 -8.51 -15.85 4.25
C ASP A 34 -8.14 -14.38 4.42
N THR A 35 -8.04 -13.67 3.29
CA THR A 35 -7.67 -12.24 3.26
C THR A 35 -8.82 -11.31 3.62
N SER A 36 -10.08 -11.76 3.62
CA SER A 36 -11.24 -10.89 3.78
C SER A 36 -11.26 -10.16 5.11
N LYS A 37 -10.94 -10.85 6.19
CA LYS A 37 -10.85 -10.25 7.55
C LYS A 37 -9.70 -9.26 7.65
N LEU A 38 -8.55 -9.55 7.02
CA LEU A 38 -7.41 -8.65 7.01
C LEU A 38 -7.72 -7.36 6.24
N ILE A 39 -8.41 -7.48 5.10
CA ILE A 39 -8.86 -6.32 4.32
C ILE A 39 -9.83 -5.47 5.15
N GLU A 40 -10.82 -6.08 5.80
CA GLU A 40 -11.78 -5.36 6.64
C GLU A 40 -11.09 -4.64 7.81
N TRP A 41 -10.15 -5.30 8.48
CA TRP A 41 -9.37 -4.69 9.54
C TRP A 41 -8.50 -3.55 9.02
N ALA A 42 -7.80 -3.75 7.91
CA ALA A 42 -6.96 -2.72 7.29
C ALA A 42 -7.75 -1.47 6.92
N GLU A 43 -8.96 -1.64 6.36
CA GLU A 43 -9.88 -0.54 6.03
C GLU A 43 -10.22 0.33 7.26
N LYS A 44 -10.32 -0.25 8.43
CA LYS A 44 -10.62 0.46 9.69
C LYS A 44 -9.39 1.05 10.36
N SER A 45 -8.23 0.39 10.27
CA SER A 45 -7.08 0.66 11.13
C SER A 45 -5.87 1.25 10.40
N VAL A 46 -5.67 0.91 9.13
CA VAL A 46 -4.41 1.18 8.43
C VAL A 46 -4.57 2.15 7.26
N ILE A 47 -5.66 2.04 6.52
CA ILE A 47 -5.89 2.71 5.23
C ILE A 47 -5.78 4.24 5.32
N SER A 48 -6.21 4.83 6.44
CA SER A 48 -6.12 6.28 6.66
C SER A 48 -4.67 6.82 6.63
N ASN A 49 -3.68 5.96 6.80
CA ASN A 49 -2.26 6.32 6.77
C ASN A 49 -1.65 6.35 5.35
N PHE A 50 -2.45 6.03 4.32
CA PHE A 50 -2.01 5.99 2.93
C PHE A 50 -2.65 7.10 2.10
N ASP A 51 -1.89 7.68 1.17
CA ASP A 51 -2.40 8.63 0.18
C ASP A 51 -2.70 7.93 -1.15
N PHE A 52 -3.88 7.34 -1.25
CA PHE A 52 -4.32 6.66 -2.48
C PHE A 52 -4.51 7.60 -3.67
N ASN A 53 -4.78 8.87 -3.45
CA ASN A 53 -4.82 9.86 -4.53
C ASN A 53 -3.45 10.04 -5.17
N ARG A 54 -2.42 10.25 -4.36
CA ARG A 54 -1.04 10.37 -4.84
C ARG A 54 -0.55 9.07 -5.48
N MET A 55 -0.82 7.92 -4.84
CA MET A 55 -0.47 6.60 -5.38
C MET A 55 -1.07 6.40 -6.77
N THR A 56 -2.36 6.68 -6.96
CA THR A 56 -3.05 6.51 -8.24
C THR A 56 -2.53 7.49 -9.28
N ARG A 57 -2.34 8.75 -8.92
CA ARG A 57 -1.77 9.77 -9.81
C ARG A 57 -0.39 9.37 -10.31
N LEU A 58 0.45 8.83 -9.47
CA LEU A 58 1.80 8.36 -9.82
C LEU A 58 1.75 7.12 -10.71
N ALA A 59 0.83 6.20 -10.47
CA ALA A 59 0.65 5.00 -11.28
C ALA A 59 0.07 5.30 -12.67
N VAL A 60 -0.91 6.18 -12.76
CA VAL A 60 -1.50 6.63 -14.05
C VAL A 60 -0.53 7.51 -14.84
N GLY A 61 0.30 8.29 -14.13
CA GLY A 61 1.31 9.13 -14.76
C GLY A 61 0.74 10.33 -15.51
N LYS A 62 1.26 10.58 -16.72
CA LYS A 62 0.89 11.76 -17.53
C LYS A 62 -0.60 11.80 -17.91
N ASP A 63 -1.22 10.64 -18.08
CA ASP A 63 -2.62 10.53 -18.51
C ASP A 63 -3.61 10.97 -17.41
N TRP A 64 -3.13 11.08 -16.16
CA TRP A 64 -3.92 11.63 -15.05
C TRP A 64 -4.45 13.04 -15.32
N ARG A 65 -3.71 13.86 -16.07
CA ARG A 65 -4.14 15.22 -16.40
C ARG A 65 -5.33 15.27 -17.34
N GLN A 66 -5.51 14.23 -18.16
CA GLN A 66 -6.58 14.11 -19.13
C GLN A 66 -7.86 13.49 -18.56
N ALA A 67 -7.75 12.84 -17.39
CA ALA A 67 -8.88 12.22 -16.73
C ALA A 67 -9.86 13.26 -16.18
N THR A 68 -11.16 12.98 -16.35
CA THR A 68 -12.24 13.78 -15.73
C THR A 68 -12.22 13.60 -14.20
N PRO A 69 -12.87 14.49 -13.42
CA PRO A 69 -13.02 14.30 -11.99
C PRO A 69 -13.66 12.95 -11.61
N GLU A 70 -14.65 12.51 -12.36
CA GLU A 70 -15.34 11.22 -12.17
C GLU A 70 -14.39 10.04 -12.44
N GLN A 71 -13.63 10.10 -13.54
CA GLN A 71 -12.62 9.10 -13.87
C GLN A 71 -11.51 9.03 -12.80
N LYS A 72 -11.03 10.17 -12.31
CA LYS A 72 -10.04 10.22 -11.21
C LYS A 72 -10.57 9.55 -9.97
N LYS A 73 -11.82 9.84 -9.58
CA LYS A 73 -12.45 9.22 -8.41
C LYS A 73 -12.59 7.70 -8.58
N ALA A 74 -13.03 7.24 -9.75
CA ALA A 74 -13.14 5.81 -10.06
C ALA A 74 -11.78 5.11 -10.05
N LEU A 75 -10.75 5.70 -10.66
CA LEU A 75 -9.38 5.17 -10.66
C LEU A 75 -8.83 5.02 -9.24
N VAL A 76 -9.00 6.04 -8.39
CA VAL A 76 -8.55 6.00 -7.00
C VAL A 76 -9.25 4.87 -6.24
N GLN A 77 -10.57 4.74 -6.40
CA GLN A 77 -11.35 3.71 -5.72
C GLN A 77 -10.93 2.31 -6.15
N GLU A 78 -10.85 2.04 -7.44
CA GLU A 78 -10.51 0.72 -7.97
C GLU A 78 -9.05 0.35 -7.68
N PHE A 79 -8.13 1.28 -7.81
CA PHE A 79 -6.74 1.04 -7.50
C PHE A 79 -6.49 0.84 -6.01
N ARG A 80 -7.20 1.57 -5.14
CA ARG A 80 -7.18 1.34 -3.69
C ARG A 80 -7.58 -0.11 -3.35
N VAL A 81 -8.69 -0.60 -3.89
CA VAL A 81 -9.14 -1.98 -3.66
C VAL A 81 -8.09 -2.99 -4.10
N LEU A 82 -7.48 -2.79 -5.27
CA LEU A 82 -6.41 -3.63 -5.77
C LEU A 82 -5.19 -3.63 -4.83
N LEU A 83 -4.74 -2.44 -4.40
CA LEU A 83 -3.58 -2.29 -3.53
C LEU A 83 -3.81 -2.90 -2.14
N VAL A 84 -4.96 -2.65 -1.52
CA VAL A 84 -5.30 -3.21 -0.21
C VAL A 84 -5.26 -4.74 -0.26
N ARG A 85 -5.81 -5.33 -1.31
CA ARG A 85 -5.78 -6.79 -1.52
C ARG A 85 -4.36 -7.31 -1.76
N THR A 86 -3.57 -6.58 -2.55
CA THR A 86 -2.16 -6.93 -2.81
C THR A 86 -1.34 -6.91 -1.53
N PHE A 87 -1.51 -5.88 -0.69
CA PHE A 87 -0.85 -5.80 0.61
C PHE A 87 -1.32 -6.90 1.55
N ALA A 88 -2.62 -7.16 1.63
CA ALA A 88 -3.15 -8.23 2.47
C ALA A 88 -2.56 -9.60 2.09
N ASN A 89 -2.46 -9.91 0.80
CA ASN A 89 -1.85 -11.13 0.32
C ASN A 89 -0.35 -11.23 0.67
N ALA A 90 0.37 -10.11 0.60
CA ALA A 90 1.78 -10.06 0.97
C ALA A 90 1.98 -10.32 2.48
N PHE A 91 1.13 -9.73 3.32
CA PHE A 91 1.21 -9.91 4.78
C PHE A 91 0.82 -11.32 5.25
N ILE A 92 -0.11 -11.99 4.58
CA ILE A 92 -0.46 -13.39 4.89
C ILE A 92 0.72 -14.33 4.66
N GLY A 93 1.61 -14.02 3.71
CA GLY A 93 2.85 -14.77 3.49
C GLY A 93 3.91 -14.59 4.58
N ILE A 94 3.72 -13.64 5.52
CA ILE A 94 4.66 -13.39 6.62
C ILE A 94 4.40 -14.41 7.74
N THR A 95 5.35 -15.29 7.95
CA THR A 95 5.29 -16.32 9.00
C THR A 95 5.74 -15.79 10.37
N LYS A 96 5.38 -16.49 11.45
CA LYS A 96 5.81 -16.16 12.82
C LYS A 96 7.34 -16.12 13.02
N ASN A 97 8.09 -16.74 12.11
CA ASN A 97 9.55 -16.77 12.19
C ASN A 97 10.21 -15.59 11.47
N GLN A 98 9.44 -14.74 10.82
CA GLN A 98 9.94 -13.54 10.19
C GLN A 98 9.80 -12.36 11.15
N THR A 99 10.82 -11.51 11.16
CA THR A 99 10.84 -10.29 11.97
C THR A 99 11.13 -9.10 11.07
N MET A 100 10.66 -7.93 11.46
CA MET A 100 10.96 -6.68 10.76
C MET A 100 11.99 -5.88 11.57
N GLU A 101 13.08 -5.54 10.92
CA GLU A 101 14.09 -4.62 11.44
C GLU A 101 13.86 -3.23 10.88
N TYR A 102 13.91 -2.23 11.74
CA TYR A 102 13.76 -0.82 11.38
C TYR A 102 15.14 -0.18 11.37
N LEU A 103 15.58 0.27 10.19
CA LEU A 103 16.88 0.90 10.06
C LEU A 103 16.86 2.31 10.69
N PRO A 104 18.02 2.82 11.14
CA PRO A 104 18.10 4.15 11.72
C PRO A 104 17.53 5.20 10.77
N PHE A 105 16.60 6.02 11.28
CA PHE A 105 15.95 7.09 10.54
C PHE A 105 16.31 8.45 11.17
N LYS A 106 16.66 9.42 10.35
CA LYS A 106 16.95 10.78 10.80
C LYS A 106 16.37 11.76 9.79
N MET A 107 15.54 12.67 10.27
CA MET A 107 15.07 13.80 9.46
C MET A 107 16.14 14.88 9.41
N ASN A 108 16.33 15.46 8.24
CA ASN A 108 17.22 16.61 8.02
C ASN A 108 16.37 17.88 7.84
N GLY A 109 16.00 18.52 8.97
CA GLY A 109 15.23 19.76 8.95
C GLY A 109 13.73 19.55 8.63
N ASP A 110 13.15 20.45 7.84
CA ASP A 110 11.72 20.45 7.45
C ASP A 110 11.46 19.65 6.16
N GLU A 111 11.93 18.42 6.09
CA GLU A 111 11.65 17.57 4.96
C GLU A 111 10.14 17.23 4.88
N HIS A 112 9.60 17.33 3.67
CA HIS A 112 8.19 16.99 3.38
C HIS A 112 8.03 15.63 2.69
N ASP A 113 9.11 15.05 2.20
CA ASP A 113 9.20 13.75 1.55
C ASP A 113 10.34 12.96 2.16
N VAL A 114 10.05 11.76 2.66
CA VAL A 114 11.04 10.92 3.34
C VAL A 114 10.89 9.45 2.96
N VAL A 115 11.97 8.70 3.11
CA VAL A 115 11.96 7.24 2.96
C VAL A 115 12.34 6.59 4.27
N VAL A 116 11.45 5.79 4.83
CA VAL A 116 11.72 4.95 5.99
C VAL A 116 12.12 3.56 5.50
N LYS A 117 13.31 3.12 5.87
CA LYS A 117 13.88 1.86 5.43
C LYS A 117 13.69 0.77 6.48
N THR A 118 13.24 -0.39 6.04
CA THR A 118 13.07 -1.57 6.88
C THR A 118 13.59 -2.82 6.18
N LEU A 119 13.86 -3.87 6.95
CA LEU A 119 14.25 -5.18 6.44
C LEU A 119 13.31 -6.24 7.00
N ILE A 120 12.85 -7.15 6.15
CA ILE A 120 12.24 -8.41 6.62
C ILE A 120 13.37 -9.42 6.79
N LEU A 121 13.56 -9.86 8.02
CA LEU A 121 14.52 -10.89 8.37
C LEU A 121 13.82 -12.25 8.36
N ASN A 122 14.42 -13.21 7.66
CA ASN A 122 13.90 -14.56 7.54
C ASN A 122 15.04 -15.54 7.85
N PRO A 123 14.91 -16.40 8.89
CA PRO A 123 15.97 -17.33 9.27
C PRO A 123 16.46 -18.17 8.08
N GLY A 124 17.77 -18.16 7.84
CA GLY A 124 18.39 -18.94 6.74
C GLY A 124 18.22 -18.35 5.34
N ARG A 125 17.64 -17.14 5.21
CA ARG A 125 17.50 -16.44 3.92
C ARG A 125 18.10 -15.03 3.99
N LYS A 126 18.38 -14.45 2.83
CA LYS A 126 18.80 -13.05 2.77
C LYS A 126 17.69 -12.13 3.24
N PRO A 127 18.01 -11.06 3.97
CA PRO A 127 17.04 -10.02 4.30
C PRO A 127 16.40 -9.43 3.05
N VAL A 128 15.13 -9.04 3.16
CA VAL A 128 14.40 -8.39 2.07
C VAL A 128 14.13 -6.93 2.45
N ASP A 129 14.59 -6.00 1.59
CA ASP A 129 14.34 -4.58 1.76
C ASP A 129 12.86 -4.26 1.56
N VAL A 130 12.28 -3.53 2.52
CA VAL A 130 10.95 -2.92 2.40
C VAL A 130 11.06 -1.47 2.79
N ASN A 131 10.96 -0.57 1.82
CA ASN A 131 11.10 0.86 2.04
C ASN A 131 9.77 1.56 1.82
N PHE A 132 9.41 2.45 2.74
CA PHE A 132 8.18 3.22 2.69
C PHE A 132 8.49 4.66 2.33
N SER A 133 7.86 5.17 1.27
CA SER A 133 7.94 6.60 0.92
C SER A 133 6.74 7.32 1.53
N LEU A 134 7.02 8.37 2.30
CA LEU A 134 5.99 9.15 3.00
C LEU A 134 6.08 10.64 2.65
N GLU A 135 4.92 11.27 2.59
CA GLU A 135 4.77 12.71 2.44
C GLU A 135 4.12 13.32 3.67
N LYS A 136 4.61 14.48 4.09
CA LYS A 136 4.02 15.26 5.17
C LYS A 136 2.76 15.97 4.67
N SER A 137 1.63 15.65 5.27
CA SER A 137 0.38 16.41 5.12
C SER A 137 0.26 17.47 6.22
N THR A 138 -0.81 18.24 6.22
CA THR A 138 -1.05 19.27 7.25
C THR A 138 -1.13 18.71 8.66
N GLU A 139 -1.63 17.48 8.82
CA GLU A 139 -1.92 16.90 10.15
C GLU A 139 -1.14 15.61 10.44
N SER A 140 -0.53 14.98 9.43
CA SER A 140 0.12 13.67 9.58
C SER A 140 1.07 13.36 8.42
N TRP A 141 1.81 12.29 8.55
CA TRP A 141 2.52 11.66 7.44
C TRP A 141 1.61 10.65 6.73
N LYS A 142 1.78 10.52 5.41
CA LYS A 142 1.03 9.56 4.58
C LYS A 142 1.98 8.76 3.70
N VAL A 143 1.80 7.45 3.69
CA VAL A 143 2.54 6.56 2.79
C VAL A 143 1.96 6.69 1.38
N TYR A 144 2.82 6.88 0.38
CA TYR A 144 2.41 6.96 -1.02
C TYR A 144 3.14 5.98 -1.95
N ASP A 145 4.15 5.27 -1.47
CA ASP A 145 4.77 4.15 -2.17
C ASP A 145 5.41 3.16 -1.20
N VAL A 146 5.47 1.91 -1.62
CA VAL A 146 6.21 0.85 -0.93
C VAL A 146 7.11 0.18 -1.95
N VAL A 147 8.41 0.15 -1.67
CA VAL A 147 9.43 -0.49 -2.49
C VAL A 147 9.83 -1.80 -1.84
N LEU A 148 9.53 -2.91 -2.48
CA LEU A 148 9.84 -4.27 -2.01
C LEU A 148 10.96 -4.87 -2.86
N ALA A 149 12.06 -5.26 -2.23
CA ALA A 149 13.23 -5.83 -2.92
C ALA A 149 13.70 -4.96 -4.12
N GLY A 150 13.68 -3.65 -3.96
CA GLY A 150 14.08 -2.68 -5.00
C GLY A 150 13.02 -2.36 -6.05
N VAL A 151 11.83 -2.97 -5.98
CA VAL A 151 10.74 -2.72 -6.92
C VAL A 151 9.65 -1.88 -6.26
N SER A 152 9.42 -0.66 -6.78
CA SER A 152 8.28 0.17 -6.38
C SER A 152 6.97 -0.45 -6.85
N LEU A 153 6.02 -0.61 -5.95
CA LEU A 153 4.69 -1.12 -6.29
C LEU A 153 3.98 -0.17 -7.26
N ILE A 154 4.11 1.13 -7.03
CA ILE A 154 3.47 2.15 -7.88
C ILE A 154 4.08 2.17 -9.29
N THR A 155 5.41 2.15 -9.39
CA THR A 155 6.09 2.14 -10.70
C THR A 155 5.81 0.85 -11.47
N ASN A 156 5.68 -0.27 -10.78
CA ASN A 156 5.33 -1.55 -11.41
C ASN A 156 3.96 -1.50 -12.12
N TYR A 157 2.99 -0.80 -11.56
CA TYR A 157 1.68 -0.63 -12.20
C TYR A 157 1.69 0.39 -13.35
N ARG A 158 2.61 1.35 -13.34
CA ARG A 158 2.65 2.44 -14.32
C ARG A 158 2.75 1.94 -15.76
N GLU A 159 3.59 0.95 -16.02
CA GLU A 159 3.76 0.41 -17.36
C GLU A 159 2.47 -0.25 -17.86
N SER A 160 1.87 -1.12 -17.07
CA SER A 160 0.63 -1.81 -17.43
C SER A 160 -0.55 -0.84 -17.58
N PHE A 161 -0.64 0.18 -16.74
CA PHE A 161 -1.67 1.23 -16.84
C PHE A 161 -1.50 2.05 -18.11
N THR A 162 -0.26 2.43 -18.45
CA THR A 162 0.03 3.16 -19.69
C THR A 162 -0.35 2.36 -20.93
N GLN A 163 -0.05 1.06 -20.95
CA GLN A 163 -0.43 0.18 -22.04
C GLN A 163 -1.95 0.05 -22.18
N GLU A 164 -2.64 -0.15 -21.06
CA GLU A 164 -4.10 -0.26 -21.03
C GLU A 164 -4.79 1.03 -21.49
N ILE A 165 -4.33 2.20 -21.04
CA ILE A 165 -4.87 3.49 -21.45
C ILE A 165 -4.65 3.74 -22.94
N ARG A 166 -3.49 3.36 -23.48
CA ARG A 166 -3.22 3.47 -24.93
C ARG A 166 -4.15 2.60 -25.76
N ALA A 167 -4.44 1.40 -25.28
CA ALA A 167 -5.29 0.44 -26.02
C ALA A 167 -6.78 0.76 -25.89
N ASN A 168 -7.25 1.12 -24.70
CA ASN A 168 -8.68 1.15 -24.36
C ASN A 168 -9.13 2.45 -23.68
N GLY A 169 -8.23 3.44 -23.55
CA GLY A 169 -8.53 4.69 -22.86
C GLY A 169 -8.59 4.57 -21.35
N ILE A 170 -8.86 5.69 -20.69
CA ILE A 170 -8.97 5.76 -19.21
C ILE A 170 -10.14 4.91 -18.71
N ASP A 171 -11.29 4.94 -19.40
CA ASP A 171 -12.45 4.10 -19.06
C ASP A 171 -12.14 2.60 -19.19
N GLY A 172 -11.30 2.23 -20.17
CA GLY A 172 -10.81 0.88 -20.32
C GLY A 172 -9.96 0.44 -19.12
N LEU A 173 -9.08 1.30 -18.62
CA LEU A 173 -8.31 1.01 -17.39
C LEU A 173 -9.23 0.85 -16.18
N ILE A 174 -10.21 1.75 -16.00
CA ILE A 174 -11.19 1.66 -14.91
C ILE A 174 -11.93 0.32 -14.97
N LYS A 175 -12.41 -0.06 -16.16
CA LYS A 175 -13.10 -1.33 -16.38
C LYS A 175 -12.21 -2.53 -16.04
N THR A 176 -10.97 -2.54 -16.51
CA THR A 176 -10.00 -3.61 -16.24
C THR A 176 -9.73 -3.77 -14.75
N LEU A 177 -9.54 -2.67 -14.02
CA LEU A 177 -9.34 -2.69 -12.57
C LEU A 177 -10.59 -3.21 -11.84
N SER A 178 -11.78 -2.72 -12.21
CA SER A 178 -13.05 -3.14 -11.63
C SER A 178 -13.30 -4.64 -11.84
N ASP A 179 -13.06 -5.15 -13.06
CA ASP A 179 -13.20 -6.56 -13.38
C ASP A 179 -12.24 -7.45 -12.56
N LYS A 180 -10.98 -7.04 -12.44
CA LYS A 180 -9.99 -7.75 -11.60
C LYS A 180 -10.40 -7.78 -10.12
N ASN A 181 -10.86 -6.65 -9.60
CA ASN A 181 -11.31 -6.56 -8.22
C ASN A 181 -12.52 -7.45 -7.94
N ARG A 182 -13.49 -7.47 -8.86
CA ARG A 182 -14.67 -8.35 -8.77
C ARG A 182 -14.28 -9.81 -8.81
N GLN A 183 -13.46 -10.23 -9.78
CA GLN A 183 -12.99 -11.62 -9.90
C GLN A 183 -12.24 -12.09 -8.64
N ALA A 184 -11.38 -11.22 -8.08
CA ALA A 184 -10.66 -11.54 -6.86
C ALA A 184 -11.60 -11.66 -5.64
N ALA A 185 -12.66 -10.84 -5.57
CA ALA A 185 -13.67 -10.92 -4.51
C ALA A 185 -14.51 -12.22 -4.63
N GLU A 186 -14.86 -12.63 -5.84
CA GLU A 186 -15.58 -13.89 -6.11
C GLU A 186 -14.73 -15.11 -5.73
N LYS A 187 -13.45 -15.14 -6.09
CA LYS A 187 -12.53 -16.21 -5.69
C LYS A 187 -12.37 -16.33 -4.17
N ALA A 188 -12.32 -15.22 -3.45
CA ALA A 188 -12.23 -15.21 -1.99
C ALA A 188 -13.50 -15.76 -1.31
N LYS A 189 -14.67 -15.67 -1.95
CA LYS A 189 -15.93 -16.23 -1.43
C LYS A 189 -16.09 -17.73 -1.74
N ALA A 190 -15.42 -18.22 -2.77
CA ALA A 190 -15.53 -19.62 -3.23
C ALA A 190 -14.55 -20.58 -2.52
N GLY A 191 -13.60 -20.07 -1.75
CA GLY A 191 -12.62 -20.82 -0.94
C GLY A 191 -12.94 -20.74 0.54
#